data_8d7455d4eb15cdf252fa91930188eec9
#
_entry.id   8d7455d4eb15cdf252fa91930188eec9
#
_cell.length_a   1.000
_cell.length_b   1.000
_cell.length_c   1.000
_cell.angle_alpha   90.00
_cell.angle_beta   90.00
_cell.angle_gamma   90.00
#
_symmetry.space_group_name_H-M   'P 1'
#
loop_
_entity.id
_entity.type
_entity.pdbx_description
1 polymer ?
#
loop_
_entity_poly.entity_id
_entity_poly.type
_entity_poly.pdbx_seq_one_letter_code
_entity_poly.pdbx_strand_id
1 'polypeptide(L)'
;AGAALEDGAEEKPGEEDNFDNITPVVPASNKLNIPASVWDKSTKERGEEISNYDNTVVKRNLDSSEFKDISIFSESEKYIARTHSMDTDMIEYQDGSKFLRAIKKDMKRLEGFSKQGNITPDKYNKKYYYLVLKNKELSVDQQKAIVAATEYASRNGIVLKLYTTE
;
A
#
# COMPACT_ATOMS: atom_id res chain seq x y z
N ALA A 1 -25.88 -5.40 -9.49
CA ALA A 1 -25.32 -5.13 -9.52
C ALA A 1 -24.46 -5.06 -9.36
N GLY A 2 -24.38 -5.38 -9.35
CA GLY A 2 -23.75 -5.10 -9.18
C GLY A 2 -22.92 -5.20 -9.28
N ALA A 3 -22.65 -5.57 -9.49
CA ALA A 3 -21.89 -5.46 -9.62
C ALA A 3 -21.16 -5.04 -9.92
N ALA A 4 -21.12 -5.03 -10.18
CA ALA A 4 -20.45 -4.64 -10.55
C ALA A 4 -19.87 -4.01 -10.40
N LEU A 5 -19.95 -4.18 -10.06
CA LEU A 5 -19.49 -3.48 -9.89
C LEU A 5 -18.50 -2.97 -10.00
N GLU A 6 -18.19 -2.99 -10.37
CA GLU A 6 -17.29 -2.70 -10.50
C GLU A 6 -16.60 -1.81 -10.10
N ASP A 7 -16.78 -1.89 -9.98
CA ASP A 7 -15.52 -1.60 -9.49
C ASP A 7 -15.33 -0.12 -9.31
N GLY A 8 -14.29 0.50 -9.79
CA GLY A 8 -14.18 1.93 -9.64
C GLY A 8 -15.40 2.71 -10.07
N ALA A 9 -16.25 2.10 -10.89
CA ALA A 9 -17.46 2.77 -11.37
C ALA A 9 -18.39 3.19 -10.24
N GLU A 10 -18.28 2.53 -9.08
CA GLU A 10 -19.18 2.84 -7.97
C GLU A 10 -18.56 3.78 -6.95
N GLU A 11 -17.34 4.18 -7.18
CA GLU A 11 -16.70 5.11 -6.27
C GLU A 11 -17.15 6.52 -6.55
N LYS A 12 -17.38 7.26 -5.48
CA LYS A 12 -17.61 8.68 -5.64
C LYS A 12 -16.30 9.37 -5.98
N PRO A 13 -16.34 10.37 -6.87
CA PRO A 13 -15.12 11.14 -7.14
C PRO A 13 -14.61 11.80 -5.87
N GLY A 14 -13.32 11.82 -5.69
CA GLY A 14 -12.65 12.51 -4.60
C GLY A 14 -11.62 13.46 -5.17
N GLU A 15 -10.93 14.16 -4.30
CA GLU A 15 -9.89 15.09 -4.75
C GLU A 15 -8.78 14.37 -5.48
N GLU A 16 -8.52 13.12 -5.13
CA GLU A 16 -7.48 12.36 -5.81
C GLU A 16 -7.80 12.12 -7.28
N ASP A 17 -9.08 12.26 -7.67
CA ASP A 17 -9.46 12.08 -9.07
C ASP A 17 -9.19 13.32 -9.91
N ASN A 18 -8.85 14.45 -9.27
CA ASN A 18 -8.44 15.66 -9.96
C ASN A 18 -6.92 15.69 -10.07
N PHE A 19 -6.37 14.69 -10.75
CA PHE A 19 -4.94 14.43 -10.73
C PHE A 19 -4.11 15.64 -11.13
N ASP A 20 -4.56 16.37 -12.15
CA ASP A 20 -3.80 17.50 -12.67
C ASP A 20 -3.75 18.65 -11.67
N ASN A 21 -4.69 18.71 -10.73
CA ASN A 21 -4.76 19.78 -9.75
C ASN A 21 -4.05 19.44 -8.44
N ILE A 22 -3.48 18.24 -8.35
CA ILE A 22 -2.80 17.83 -7.14
C ILE A 22 -1.43 18.49 -7.09
N THR A 23 -1.10 19.09 -5.95
CA THR A 23 0.21 19.69 -5.75
C THR A 23 1.23 18.56 -5.49
N PRO A 24 2.24 18.42 -6.35
CA PRO A 24 3.26 17.41 -6.10
C PRO A 24 4.13 17.82 -4.93
N VAL A 25 4.32 16.91 -4.00
CA VAL A 25 5.22 17.12 -2.87
C VAL A 25 6.12 15.90 -2.78
N VAL A 26 7.29 16.07 -2.15
CA VAL A 26 8.16 14.94 -1.88
C VAL A 26 7.57 14.23 -0.66
N PRO A 27 7.03 13.03 -0.83
CA PRO A 27 6.41 12.36 0.31
C PRO A 27 7.45 12.01 1.37
N ALA A 28 7.08 12.19 2.62
CA ALA A 28 7.94 11.75 3.71
C ALA A 28 8.02 10.22 3.67
N SER A 29 9.22 9.69 3.74
CA SER A 29 9.41 8.25 3.73
C SER A 29 10.48 7.86 4.74
N ASN A 30 10.37 6.63 5.21
CA ASN A 30 11.37 6.06 6.11
C ASN A 30 12.10 4.95 5.37
N LYS A 31 13.41 4.89 5.56
CA LYS A 31 14.23 3.87 4.92
C LYS A 31 14.19 2.59 5.73
N LEU A 32 13.98 1.48 5.04
CA LEU A 32 14.05 0.15 5.63
C LEU A 32 15.45 -0.41 5.40
N ASN A 33 15.87 -1.26 6.33
CA ASN A 33 17.17 -1.94 6.24
C ASN A 33 17.05 -3.16 5.33
N ILE A 34 16.62 -2.94 4.10
CA ILE A 34 16.42 -3.99 3.09
C ILE A 34 17.32 -3.65 1.90
N PRO A 35 18.17 -4.58 1.46
CA PRO A 35 19.11 -4.29 0.37
C PRO A 35 18.41 -3.96 -0.94
N ALA A 36 19.03 -3.07 -1.72
CA ALA A 36 18.49 -2.68 -3.02
C ALA A 36 18.36 -3.86 -3.97
N SER A 37 19.12 -4.91 -3.77
CA SER A 37 19.09 -6.08 -4.66
C SER A 37 17.72 -6.78 -4.66
N VAL A 38 16.86 -6.47 -3.71
CA VAL A 38 15.51 -7.04 -3.67
C VAL A 38 14.76 -6.68 -4.96
N TRP A 39 15.09 -5.55 -5.60
CA TRP A 39 14.41 -5.09 -6.81
C TRP A 39 14.83 -5.87 -8.05
N ASP A 40 15.86 -6.70 -7.97
CA ASP A 40 16.29 -7.56 -9.07
C ASP A 40 15.47 -8.86 -9.15
N LYS A 41 14.62 -9.09 -8.16
CA LYS A 41 13.83 -10.33 -8.07
C LYS A 41 12.49 -10.15 -8.76
N SER A 42 11.82 -11.28 -9.01
CA SER A 42 10.47 -11.23 -9.56
C SER A 42 9.54 -10.53 -8.57
N THR A 43 8.41 -10.05 -9.07
CA THR A 43 7.44 -9.36 -8.22
C THR A 43 7.04 -10.20 -7.02
N LYS A 44 6.78 -11.48 -7.25
CA LYS A 44 6.36 -12.38 -6.17
C LYS A 44 7.47 -12.58 -5.15
N GLU A 45 8.68 -12.89 -5.63
CA GLU A 45 9.81 -13.13 -4.74
C GLU A 45 10.15 -11.89 -3.94
N ARG A 46 10.10 -10.74 -4.59
CA ARG A 46 10.38 -9.46 -3.93
C ARG A 46 9.39 -9.18 -2.82
N GLY A 47 8.10 -9.38 -3.12
CA GLY A 47 7.07 -9.17 -2.11
C GLY A 47 7.23 -10.07 -0.91
N GLU A 48 7.56 -11.34 -1.15
CA GLU A 48 7.78 -12.29 -0.07
C GLU A 48 9.00 -11.91 0.76
N GLU A 49 10.09 -11.52 0.09
CA GLU A 49 11.31 -11.17 0.82
C GLU A 49 11.10 -9.92 1.67
N ILE A 50 10.46 -8.89 1.12
CA ILE A 50 10.23 -7.66 1.86
C ILE A 50 9.33 -7.93 3.07
N SER A 51 8.25 -8.68 2.88
CA SER A 51 7.31 -8.96 3.96
C SER A 51 7.90 -9.85 5.04
N ASN A 52 8.97 -10.58 4.75
CA ASN A 52 9.59 -11.48 5.73
C ASN A 52 10.93 -10.96 6.23
N TYR A 53 11.27 -9.71 5.92
CA TYR A 53 12.58 -9.19 6.27
C TYR A 53 12.64 -8.87 7.76
N ASP A 54 13.59 -9.51 8.46
CA ASP A 54 13.71 -9.36 9.91
C ASP A 54 14.07 -7.94 10.31
N ASN A 55 13.61 -7.56 11.50
CA ASN A 55 13.95 -6.28 12.11
C ASN A 55 13.44 -5.09 11.31
N THR A 56 12.31 -5.25 10.63
CA THR A 56 11.65 -4.14 9.96
C THR A 56 10.21 -4.05 10.43
N VAL A 57 9.65 -2.85 10.29
CA VAL A 57 8.26 -2.61 10.67
C VAL A 57 7.31 -3.36 9.75
N VAL A 58 7.75 -3.72 8.56
CA VAL A 58 6.90 -4.40 7.58
C VAL A 58 6.95 -5.93 7.70
N LYS A 59 7.70 -6.46 8.66
CA LYS A 59 7.82 -7.90 8.85
C LYS A 59 6.47 -8.49 9.21
N ARG A 60 6.05 -9.48 8.41
CA ARG A 60 4.74 -10.12 8.66
C ARG A 60 4.79 -10.97 9.91
N ASN A 61 3.65 -11.03 10.60
CA ASN A 61 3.47 -11.98 11.71
C ASN A 61 2.27 -12.89 11.48
N LEU A 62 1.65 -12.83 10.31
CA LEU A 62 0.53 -13.70 9.95
C LEU A 62 0.96 -14.68 8.87
N ASP A 63 0.36 -15.86 8.88
CA ASP A 63 0.66 -16.89 7.89
C ASP A 63 0.16 -16.45 6.51
N SER A 64 1.07 -16.36 5.55
CA SER A 64 0.73 -15.89 4.21
C SER A 64 -0.15 -16.87 3.43
N SER A 65 -0.16 -18.14 3.82
CA SER A 65 -1.05 -19.09 3.16
C SER A 65 -2.49 -18.93 3.64
N GLU A 66 -2.68 -18.36 4.80
CA GLU A 66 -4.01 -18.17 5.39
C GLU A 66 -4.51 -16.75 5.19
N PHE A 67 -3.67 -15.75 5.45
CA PHE A 67 -4.06 -14.34 5.38
C PHE A 67 -3.53 -13.72 4.10
N LYS A 68 -4.45 -13.38 3.19
CA LYS A 68 -4.10 -12.83 1.88
C LYS A 68 -4.26 -11.33 1.80
N ASP A 69 -5.07 -10.75 2.68
CA ASP A 69 -5.40 -9.32 2.60
C ASP A 69 -4.62 -8.49 3.60
N ILE A 70 -4.12 -9.10 4.65
CA ILE A 70 -3.28 -8.42 5.65
C ILE A 70 -2.07 -9.31 5.93
N SER A 71 -0.99 -8.67 6.39
CA SER A 71 0.24 -9.41 6.71
C SER A 71 0.62 -9.25 8.17
N ILE A 72 0.06 -8.26 8.86
CA ILE A 72 0.43 -7.96 10.25
C ILE A 72 -0.83 -7.71 11.05
N PHE A 73 -0.84 -8.26 12.26
CA PHE A 73 -1.84 -7.95 13.26
C PHE A 73 -1.13 -7.72 14.59
N SER A 74 -1.39 -6.58 15.20
CA SER A 74 -0.88 -6.25 16.52
C SER A 74 -2.06 -6.08 17.47
N GLU A 75 -2.25 -7.06 18.33
CA GLU A 75 -3.35 -6.98 19.29
C GLU A 75 -3.06 -5.93 20.37
N SER A 76 -1.80 -5.84 20.79
CA SER A 76 -1.43 -4.89 21.84
C SER A 76 -1.59 -3.44 21.38
N GLU A 77 -1.27 -3.15 20.12
CA GLU A 77 -1.36 -1.79 19.59
C GLU A 77 -2.61 -1.60 18.73
N LYS A 78 -3.41 -2.64 18.61
CA LYS A 78 -4.74 -2.60 17.99
C LYS A 78 -4.70 -2.12 16.54
N TYR A 79 -3.86 -2.75 15.73
CA TYR A 79 -3.85 -2.43 14.29
C TYR A 79 -3.68 -3.66 13.44
N ILE A 80 -4.13 -3.55 12.20
CA ILE A 80 -3.81 -4.50 11.14
C ILE A 80 -3.07 -3.73 10.05
N ALA A 81 -2.26 -4.44 9.27
CA ALA A 81 -1.48 -3.78 8.22
C ALA A 81 -1.32 -4.70 7.02
N ARG A 82 -1.21 -4.07 5.86
CA ARG A 82 -0.88 -4.72 4.60
C ARG A 82 0.36 -4.07 4.03
N THR A 83 1.31 -4.89 3.60
CA THR A 83 2.54 -4.41 2.96
C THR A 83 2.47 -4.69 1.47
N HIS A 84 2.82 -3.70 0.67
CA HIS A 84 2.83 -3.83 -0.79
C HIS A 84 4.07 -3.13 -1.33
N SER A 85 4.81 -3.82 -2.23
CA SER A 85 5.98 -3.22 -2.84
C SER A 85 5.70 -2.98 -4.32
N MET A 86 6.19 -1.85 -4.84
CA MET A 86 5.99 -1.48 -6.24
C MET A 86 7.29 -0.93 -6.80
N ASP A 87 7.65 -1.41 -7.98
CA ASP A 87 8.86 -0.96 -8.67
C ASP A 87 8.50 0.26 -9.50
N THR A 88 8.93 1.43 -9.05
CA THR A 88 8.61 2.69 -9.73
C THR A 88 9.31 2.85 -11.07
N ASP A 89 10.22 1.95 -11.42
CA ASP A 89 10.83 1.96 -12.75
C ASP A 89 10.01 1.21 -13.79
N MET A 90 8.97 0.48 -13.38
CA MET A 90 8.12 -0.21 -14.36
C MET A 90 7.43 0.80 -15.25
N ILE A 91 7.36 0.46 -16.54
CA ILE A 91 6.91 1.44 -17.53
C ILE A 91 5.47 1.90 -17.29
N GLU A 92 4.61 1.01 -16.84
CA GLU A 92 3.22 1.38 -16.59
C GLU A 92 3.08 2.37 -15.44
N TYR A 93 4.06 2.40 -14.53
CA TYR A 93 4.00 3.30 -13.39
C TYR A 93 4.62 4.66 -13.66
N GLN A 94 5.10 4.88 -14.89
CA GLN A 94 5.50 6.23 -15.30
C GLN A 94 4.26 7.10 -15.55
N ASP A 95 3.13 6.48 -15.84
CA ASP A 95 1.85 7.18 -15.91
C ASP A 95 1.29 7.28 -14.50
N GLY A 96 1.20 8.50 -13.97
CA GLY A 96 0.78 8.71 -12.58
C GLY A 96 -0.63 8.19 -12.31
N SER A 97 -1.52 8.32 -13.28
CA SER A 97 -2.89 7.82 -13.08
C SER A 97 -2.92 6.30 -12.98
N LYS A 98 -2.10 5.62 -13.78
CA LYS A 98 -2.01 4.17 -13.70
C LYS A 98 -1.36 3.73 -12.40
N PHE A 99 -0.34 4.45 -11.98
CA PHE A 99 0.34 4.18 -10.71
C PHE A 99 -0.66 4.32 -9.54
N LEU A 100 -1.40 5.42 -9.54
CA LEU A 100 -2.44 5.64 -8.52
C LEU A 100 -3.47 4.53 -8.53
N ARG A 101 -3.94 4.15 -9.72
CA ARG A 101 -4.96 3.11 -9.83
C ARG A 101 -4.46 1.78 -9.28
N ALA A 102 -3.20 1.46 -9.55
CA ALA A 102 -2.60 0.22 -9.05
C ALA A 102 -2.51 0.24 -7.52
N ILE A 103 -2.12 1.37 -6.94
CA ILE A 103 -2.06 1.51 -5.49
C ILE A 103 -3.46 1.33 -4.88
N LYS A 104 -4.44 2.02 -5.44
CA LYS A 104 -5.80 1.95 -4.91
C LYS A 104 -6.37 0.53 -5.01
N LYS A 105 -6.10 -0.14 -6.12
CA LYS A 105 -6.59 -1.50 -6.32
C LYS A 105 -6.05 -2.44 -5.26
N ASP A 106 -4.77 -2.34 -4.95
CA ASP A 106 -4.18 -3.18 -3.92
C ASP A 106 -4.69 -2.79 -2.54
N MET A 107 -4.80 -1.50 -2.28
CA MET A 107 -5.26 -1.01 -0.97
C MET A 107 -6.67 -1.46 -0.64
N LYS A 108 -7.50 -1.68 -1.66
CA LYS A 108 -8.87 -2.12 -1.44
C LYS A 108 -8.96 -3.47 -0.74
N ARG A 109 -7.93 -4.28 -0.83
CA ARG A 109 -7.91 -5.54 -0.11
C ARG A 109 -7.86 -5.29 1.40
N LEU A 110 -7.09 -4.31 1.82
CA LEU A 110 -7.05 -3.91 3.23
C LEU A 110 -8.35 -3.22 3.62
N GLU A 111 -8.84 -2.36 2.74
CA GLU A 111 -10.07 -1.63 3.01
C GLU A 111 -11.24 -2.57 3.25
N GLY A 112 -11.32 -3.66 2.50
CA GLY A 112 -12.42 -4.62 2.62
C GLY A 112 -12.27 -5.64 3.72
N PHE A 113 -11.12 -5.67 4.39
CA PHE A 113 -10.92 -6.64 5.47
C PHE A 113 -11.73 -6.23 6.70
N SER A 114 -12.46 -7.16 7.27
CA SER A 114 -13.16 -6.91 8.54
C SER A 114 -12.80 -7.95 9.59
N LYS A 115 -12.84 -9.22 9.22
CA LYS A 115 -12.53 -10.29 10.19
C LYS A 115 -12.03 -11.52 9.47
N GLN A 116 -11.18 -12.26 10.16
CA GLN A 116 -10.72 -13.56 9.70
C GLN A 116 -10.06 -14.28 10.89
N GLY A 117 -10.47 -15.51 11.13
CA GLY A 117 -9.95 -16.27 12.25
C GLY A 117 -10.21 -15.54 13.56
N ASN A 118 -9.17 -15.38 14.37
CA ASN A 118 -9.28 -14.70 15.65
C ASN A 118 -9.21 -13.18 15.54
N ILE A 119 -9.02 -12.65 14.34
CA ILE A 119 -8.90 -11.21 14.15
C ILE A 119 -10.29 -10.68 13.84
N THR A 120 -10.87 -9.96 14.80
CA THR A 120 -12.21 -9.42 14.72
C THR A 120 -12.17 -7.91 14.91
N PRO A 121 -13.21 -7.17 14.46
CA PRO A 121 -13.18 -5.71 14.50
C PRO A 121 -12.98 -5.10 15.88
N ASP A 122 -13.31 -5.84 16.93
CA ASP A 122 -13.12 -5.34 18.30
C ASP A 122 -11.66 -5.37 18.73
N LYS A 123 -10.78 -6.05 17.97
CA LYS A 123 -9.39 -6.22 18.36
C LYS A 123 -8.45 -5.23 17.68
N TYR A 124 -8.95 -4.43 16.73
CA TYR A 124 -8.13 -3.41 16.10
C TYR A 124 -8.98 -2.17 15.82
N ASN A 125 -8.32 -1.03 15.76
CA ASN A 125 -9.00 0.21 15.42
C ASN A 125 -8.20 1.06 14.44
N LYS A 126 -7.10 0.50 13.90
CA LYS A 126 -6.27 1.18 12.90
C LYS A 126 -5.92 0.23 11.78
N LYS A 127 -5.85 0.77 10.57
CA LYS A 127 -5.39 0.04 9.38
C LYS A 127 -4.23 0.79 8.79
N TYR A 128 -3.08 0.12 8.65
CA TYR A 128 -1.89 0.70 8.03
C TYR A 128 -1.64 0.05 6.68
N TYR A 129 -1.38 0.87 5.70
CA TYR A 129 -0.97 0.40 4.38
C TYR A 129 0.49 0.81 4.19
N TYR A 130 1.36 -0.18 4.20
CA TYR A 130 2.80 0.05 4.07
C TYR A 130 3.17 -0.10 2.60
N LEU A 131 3.48 1.02 1.96
CA LEU A 131 3.90 1.03 0.56
C LEU A 131 5.42 1.14 0.51
N VAL A 132 6.07 0.12 -0.06
CA VAL A 132 7.53 0.04 -0.10
C VAL A 132 7.98 0.28 -1.54
N LEU A 133 8.79 1.29 -1.73
CA LEU A 133 9.31 1.68 -3.04
C LEU A 133 10.83 1.58 -3.04
N LYS A 134 11.42 1.51 -4.24
CA LYS A 134 12.87 1.55 -4.31
C LYS A 134 13.36 2.96 -3.96
N ASN A 135 14.58 3.04 -3.46
CA ASN A 135 15.16 4.29 -3.03
C ASN A 135 15.62 5.09 -4.26
N LYS A 136 14.68 5.78 -4.86
CA LYS A 136 14.91 6.52 -6.09
C LYS A 136 13.99 7.72 -6.11
N GLU A 137 14.43 8.79 -6.72
CA GLU A 137 13.62 10.00 -6.83
C GLU A 137 12.37 9.72 -7.65
N LEU A 138 11.24 10.17 -7.15
CA LEU A 138 9.96 10.01 -7.83
C LEU A 138 9.76 11.12 -8.84
N SER A 139 9.15 10.80 -9.97
CA SER A 139 8.74 11.82 -10.93
C SER A 139 7.64 12.68 -10.32
N VAL A 140 7.37 13.83 -10.93
CA VAL A 140 6.29 14.71 -10.48
C VAL A 140 4.96 13.96 -10.49
N ASP A 141 4.70 13.19 -11.55
CA ASP A 141 3.45 12.44 -11.64
C ASP A 141 3.37 11.35 -10.57
N GLN A 142 4.48 10.69 -10.27
CA GLN A 142 4.49 9.69 -9.21
C GLN A 142 4.28 10.34 -7.84
N GLN A 143 4.84 11.52 -7.63
CA GLN A 143 4.61 12.25 -6.39
C GLN A 143 3.13 12.59 -6.23
N LYS A 144 2.50 13.06 -7.30
CA LYS A 144 1.06 13.35 -7.27
C LYS A 144 0.25 12.10 -6.95
N ALA A 145 0.65 10.97 -7.53
CA ALA A 145 -0.04 9.71 -7.27
C ALA A 145 0.03 9.31 -5.80
N ILE A 146 1.19 9.50 -5.17
CA ILE A 146 1.36 9.18 -3.76
C ILE A 146 0.50 10.11 -2.89
N VAL A 147 0.47 11.41 -3.22
CA VAL A 147 -0.38 12.35 -2.50
C VAL A 147 -1.84 11.92 -2.60
N ALA A 148 -2.30 11.59 -3.80
CA ALA A 148 -3.67 11.16 -4.03
C ALA A 148 -3.98 9.85 -3.30
N ALA A 149 -3.05 8.91 -3.30
CA ALA A 149 -3.24 7.64 -2.62
C ALA A 149 -3.34 7.84 -1.11
N THR A 150 -2.55 8.75 -0.57
CA THR A 150 -2.58 9.06 0.87
C THR A 150 -3.93 9.65 1.25
N GLU A 151 -4.48 10.53 0.40
CA GLU A 151 -5.79 11.12 0.65
C GLU A 151 -6.90 10.07 0.54
N TYR A 152 -6.83 9.23 -0.48
CA TYR A 152 -7.79 8.16 -0.63
C TYR A 152 -7.79 7.25 0.59
N ALA A 153 -6.61 6.87 1.06
CA ALA A 153 -6.48 6.03 2.24
C ALA A 153 -7.15 6.67 3.45
N SER A 154 -6.86 7.95 3.67
CA SER A 154 -7.41 8.68 4.81
C SER A 154 -8.94 8.71 4.77
N ARG A 155 -9.52 8.92 3.59
CA ARG A 155 -10.97 8.91 3.45
C ARG A 155 -11.59 7.55 3.76
N ASN A 156 -10.80 6.50 3.69
CA ASN A 156 -11.29 5.13 3.92
C ASN A 156 -10.74 4.53 5.20
N GLY A 157 -10.31 5.37 6.14
CA GLY A 157 -9.87 4.89 7.45
C GLY A 157 -8.53 4.19 7.46
N ILE A 158 -7.70 4.45 6.46
CA ILE A 158 -6.39 3.81 6.33
C ILE A 158 -5.30 4.87 6.42
N VAL A 159 -4.22 4.55 7.11
CA VAL A 159 -3.03 5.39 7.15
C VAL A 159 -1.99 4.79 6.20
N LEU A 160 -1.71 5.50 5.12
CA LEU A 160 -0.67 5.08 4.20
C LEU A 160 0.68 5.53 4.74
N LYS A 161 1.63 4.61 4.84
CA LYS A 161 2.99 4.92 5.27
C LYS A 161 3.95 4.51 4.16
N LEU A 162 4.82 5.44 3.78
CA LEU A 162 5.75 5.25 2.68
C LEU A 162 7.12 4.84 3.21
N TYR A 163 7.66 3.78 2.64
CA TYR A 163 8.98 3.28 2.98
C TYR A 163 9.80 3.11 1.72
N THR A 164 11.12 3.21 1.87
CA THR A 164 12.04 2.90 0.78
C THR A 164 13.06 1.89 1.26
N THR A 165 13.59 1.12 0.32
CA THR A 165 14.74 0.23 0.60
C THR A 165 16.04 1.03 0.60
N GLU A 166 17.13 0.33 0.86
CA GLU A 166 18.45 0.93 0.74
C GLU A 166 18.80 1.26 -0.69
#